data_3a5257ea575a9516d81609e28de021a8
#
_entry.id   3a5257ea575a9516d81609e28de021a8
#
_cell.length_a   1.000
_cell.length_b   1.000
_cell.length_c   1.000
_cell.angle_alpha   90.00
_cell.angle_beta   90.00
_cell.angle_gamma   90.00
#
_symmetry.space_group_name_H-M   'P 1'
#
loop_
_entity.id
_entity.type
_entity.pdbx_description
1 polymer ?
#
loop_
_entity_poly.entity_id
_entity_poly.type
_entity_poly.pdbx_seq_one_letter_code
_entity_poly.pdbx_strand_id
1 'polypeptide(L)'
;MDSLFVRKHCWQIIGALSLIGALWFTIAVCRFHILGMDTAVYGWITAHVMTPGMTSVMRMLTQLSGSITVIVVAAVALAVLAVVKRWKIGVAVAVNLAGIYVLNEIIKHIVRRPRPDFPHLVFEQGYSFPSGHAMVSTAFYGFIVYLLYRYNRRLESTVRDIGRLIDQ
;
A
#
# COMPACT_ATOMS: atom_id res chain seq x y z
N MET A 1 0.79 10.50 32.68
CA MET A 1 0.02 10.35 31.40
C MET A 1 0.06 8.88 31.04
N ASP A 2 -1.05 8.18 31.24
CA ASP A 2 -1.09 6.73 31.37
C ASP A 2 -0.66 6.01 30.09
N SER A 3 0.30 5.11 30.21
CA SER A 3 0.79 4.23 29.15
C SER A 3 -0.36 3.43 28.47
N LEU A 4 -1.45 3.19 29.18
CA LEU A 4 -2.66 2.56 28.68
C LEU A 4 -3.45 3.47 27.70
N PHE A 5 -3.50 4.77 27.94
CA PHE A 5 -4.15 5.72 27.04
C PHE A 5 -3.40 5.83 25.71
N VAL A 6 -2.07 5.96 25.75
CA VAL A 6 -1.23 6.02 24.55
C VAL A 6 -1.34 4.72 23.75
N ARG A 7 -1.31 3.57 24.39
CA ARG A 7 -1.44 2.26 23.74
C ARG A 7 -2.82 2.05 23.09
N LYS A 8 -3.87 2.59 23.67
CA LYS A 8 -5.24 2.48 23.13
C LYS A 8 -5.44 3.38 21.89
N HIS A 9 -4.79 4.55 21.87
CA HIS A 9 -5.00 5.56 20.83
C HIS A 9 -3.81 5.66 19.85
N CYS A 10 -2.74 4.88 20.01
CA CYS A 10 -1.55 4.98 19.16
C CYS A 10 -1.88 4.84 17.67
N TRP A 11 -2.78 3.94 17.30
CA TRP A 11 -3.18 3.77 15.90
C TRP A 11 -3.93 4.97 15.34
N GLN A 12 -4.74 5.62 16.17
CA GLN A 12 -5.45 6.85 15.79
C GLN A 12 -4.49 8.02 15.63
N ILE A 13 -3.52 8.14 16.54
CA ILE A 13 -2.48 9.17 16.48
C ILE A 13 -1.61 8.96 15.25
N ILE A 14 -1.13 7.74 15.01
CA ILE A 14 -0.33 7.41 13.81
C ILE A 14 -1.13 7.71 12.55
N GLY A 15 -2.40 7.33 12.51
CA GLY A 15 -3.28 7.61 11.36
C GLY A 15 -3.46 9.11 11.12
N ALA A 16 -3.68 9.88 12.18
CA ALA A 16 -3.82 11.35 12.09
C ALA A 16 -2.52 12.02 11.61
N LEU A 17 -1.38 11.63 12.17
CA LEU A 17 -0.07 12.15 11.76
C LEU A 17 0.25 11.79 10.30
N SER A 18 -0.06 10.56 9.89
CA SER A 18 0.12 10.11 8.51
C SER A 18 -0.78 10.91 7.53
N LEU A 19 -2.02 11.19 7.93
CA LEU A 19 -2.93 12.00 7.12
C LEU A 19 -2.45 13.45 7.00
N ILE A 20 -2.01 14.06 8.10
CA ILE A 20 -1.44 15.41 8.10
C ILE A 20 -0.22 15.48 7.19
N GLY A 21 0.70 14.51 7.32
CA GLY A 21 1.88 14.41 6.47
C GLY A 21 1.54 14.25 4.99
N ALA A 22 0.58 13.39 4.67
CA ALA A 22 0.12 13.19 3.30
C ALA A 22 -0.52 14.45 2.70
N LEU A 23 -1.35 15.16 3.48
CA LEU A 23 -1.96 16.41 3.06
C LEU A 23 -0.90 17.50 2.82
N TRP A 24 0.03 17.66 3.76
CA TRP A 24 1.13 18.61 3.64
C TRP A 24 1.98 18.34 2.38
N PHE A 25 2.34 17.07 2.17
CA PHE A 25 3.13 16.67 1.00
C PHE A 25 2.35 16.90 -0.30
N THR A 26 1.04 16.61 -0.31
CA THR A 26 0.18 16.87 -1.48
C THR A 26 0.12 18.36 -1.79
N ILE A 27 -0.03 19.21 -0.79
CA ILE A 27 -0.04 20.67 -0.96
C ILE A 27 1.32 21.15 -1.53
N ALA A 28 2.43 20.64 -1.00
CA ALA A 28 3.76 20.98 -1.49
C ALA A 28 3.95 20.59 -2.97
N VAL A 29 3.51 19.39 -3.34
CA VAL A 29 3.54 18.91 -4.73
C VAL A 29 2.65 19.75 -5.65
N CYS A 30 1.45 20.12 -5.21
CA CYS A 30 0.56 20.99 -5.98
C CYS A 30 1.17 22.39 -6.23
N ARG A 31 1.96 22.88 -5.26
CA ARG A 31 2.54 24.22 -5.34
C ARG A 31 3.80 24.29 -6.21
N PHE A 32 4.66 23.28 -6.08
CA PHE A 32 6.02 23.35 -6.65
C PHE A 32 6.22 22.35 -7.80
N HIS A 33 5.28 21.47 -8.08
CA HIS A 33 5.31 20.40 -9.08
C HIS A 33 6.57 19.52 -9.03
N ILE A 34 7.77 20.10 -9.17
CA ILE A 34 9.05 19.44 -9.02
C ILE A 34 9.72 20.02 -7.78
N LEU A 35 10.03 19.16 -6.81
CA LEU A 35 10.67 19.51 -5.56
C LEU A 35 12.20 19.35 -5.72
N GLY A 36 12.98 20.20 -5.08
CA GLY A 36 14.43 20.00 -5.01
C GLY A 36 14.82 18.62 -4.44
N MET A 37 13.95 18.06 -3.61
CA MET A 37 14.09 16.70 -3.09
C MET A 37 14.03 15.64 -4.20
N ASP A 38 13.25 15.82 -5.27
CA ASP A 38 13.17 14.85 -6.38
C ASP A 38 14.55 14.68 -7.03
N THR A 39 15.22 15.80 -7.32
CA THR A 39 16.57 15.79 -7.92
C THR A 39 17.61 15.24 -6.96
N ALA A 40 17.55 15.65 -5.69
CA ALA A 40 18.50 15.20 -4.67
C ALA A 40 18.40 13.70 -4.41
N VAL A 41 17.18 13.16 -4.24
CA VAL A 41 16.94 11.73 -4.01
C VAL A 41 17.30 10.92 -5.26
N TYR A 42 16.90 11.38 -6.44
CA TYR A 42 17.27 10.71 -7.69
C TYR A 42 18.79 10.65 -7.86
N GLY A 43 19.50 11.78 -7.67
CA GLY A 43 20.96 11.83 -7.77
C GLY A 43 21.65 10.92 -6.75
N TRP A 44 21.16 10.87 -5.53
CA TRP A 44 21.69 9.98 -4.49
C TRP A 44 21.49 8.51 -4.83
N ILE A 45 20.29 8.12 -5.28
CA ILE A 45 19.97 6.74 -5.67
C ILE A 45 20.81 6.31 -6.87
N THR A 46 20.94 7.16 -7.88
CA THR A 46 21.74 6.84 -9.08
C THR A 46 23.21 6.67 -8.77
N ALA A 47 23.76 7.48 -7.85
CA ALA A 47 25.16 7.43 -7.47
C ALA A 47 25.51 6.24 -6.54
N HIS A 48 24.59 5.83 -5.66
CA HIS A 48 24.94 4.90 -4.57
C HIS A 48 24.19 3.55 -4.62
N VAL A 49 23.04 3.51 -5.27
CA VAL A 49 22.16 2.32 -5.26
C VAL A 49 22.07 1.64 -6.62
N MET A 50 22.14 2.39 -7.72
CA MET A 50 21.96 1.85 -9.07
C MET A 50 23.20 1.06 -9.52
N THR A 51 23.17 -0.23 -9.24
CA THR A 51 24.09 -1.22 -9.83
C THR A 51 23.28 -2.16 -10.72
N PRO A 52 23.89 -2.87 -11.70
CA PRO A 52 23.17 -3.82 -12.55
C PRO A 52 22.37 -4.87 -11.75
N GLY A 53 22.95 -5.41 -10.68
CA GLY A 53 22.30 -6.37 -9.80
C GLY A 53 21.11 -5.77 -9.05
N MET A 54 21.31 -4.61 -8.42
CA MET A 54 20.25 -3.91 -7.68
C MET A 54 19.11 -3.46 -8.62
N THR A 55 19.42 -3.00 -9.81
CA THR A 55 18.43 -2.63 -10.83
C THR A 55 17.55 -3.83 -11.21
N SER A 56 18.12 -5.02 -11.34
CA SER A 56 17.37 -6.25 -11.61
C SER A 56 16.41 -6.60 -10.45
N VAL A 57 16.89 -6.54 -9.21
CA VAL A 57 16.06 -6.78 -8.01
C VAL A 57 14.92 -5.76 -7.92
N MET A 58 15.22 -4.46 -8.09
CA MET A 58 14.21 -3.41 -8.06
C MET A 58 13.17 -3.57 -9.18
N ARG A 59 13.57 -4.00 -10.36
CA ARG A 59 12.65 -4.30 -11.47
C ARG A 59 11.71 -5.45 -11.10
N MET A 60 12.21 -6.53 -10.50
CA MET A 60 11.39 -7.63 -10.04
C MET A 60 10.40 -7.18 -8.95
N LEU A 61 10.85 -6.40 -7.96
CA LEU A 61 9.99 -5.86 -6.91
C LEU A 61 8.91 -4.92 -7.49
N THR A 62 9.26 -4.10 -8.46
CA THR A 62 8.29 -3.22 -9.14
C THR A 62 7.22 -4.03 -9.88
N GLN A 63 7.56 -5.17 -10.45
CA GLN A 63 6.59 -6.04 -11.11
C GLN A 63 5.53 -6.59 -10.15
N LEU A 64 5.86 -6.80 -8.85
CA LEU A 64 4.89 -7.24 -7.85
C LEU A 64 3.77 -6.21 -7.60
N SER A 65 4.06 -4.93 -7.79
CA SER A 65 3.08 -3.84 -7.71
C SER A 65 2.52 -3.42 -9.06
N GLY A 66 2.95 -4.07 -10.13
CA GLY A 66 2.42 -3.85 -11.49
C GLY A 66 0.95 -4.22 -11.58
N SER A 67 0.19 -3.50 -12.41
CA SER A 67 -1.26 -3.68 -12.54
C SER A 67 -1.64 -5.12 -12.88
N ILE A 68 -0.89 -5.78 -13.76
CA ILE A 68 -1.15 -7.18 -14.15
C ILE A 68 -0.99 -8.12 -12.96
N THR A 69 0.11 -8.01 -12.22
CA THR A 69 0.38 -8.86 -11.05
C THR A 69 -0.69 -8.68 -9.97
N VAL A 70 -1.07 -7.45 -9.67
CA VAL A 70 -2.11 -7.16 -8.69
C VAL A 70 -3.47 -7.74 -9.12
N ILE A 71 -3.84 -7.61 -10.41
CA ILE A 71 -5.07 -8.18 -10.94
C ILE A 71 -5.07 -9.71 -10.83
N VAL A 72 -3.96 -10.36 -11.20
CA VAL A 72 -3.82 -11.82 -11.10
C VAL A 72 -3.93 -12.29 -9.65
N VAL A 73 -3.18 -11.67 -8.74
CA VAL A 73 -3.22 -12.02 -7.30
C VAL A 73 -4.61 -11.78 -6.72
N ALA A 74 -5.26 -10.67 -7.08
CA ALA A 74 -6.62 -10.39 -6.66
C ALA A 74 -7.62 -11.42 -7.21
N ALA A 75 -7.52 -11.79 -8.48
CA ALA A 75 -8.39 -12.79 -9.10
C ALA A 75 -8.23 -14.16 -8.41
N VAL A 76 -7.01 -14.60 -8.14
CA VAL A 76 -6.72 -15.83 -7.38
C VAL A 76 -7.30 -15.75 -5.98
N ALA A 77 -7.07 -14.64 -5.26
CA ALA A 77 -7.62 -14.46 -3.92
C ALA A 77 -9.16 -14.52 -3.91
N LEU A 78 -9.82 -13.85 -4.86
CA LEU A 78 -11.28 -13.87 -4.99
C LEU A 78 -11.81 -15.28 -5.35
N ALA A 79 -11.13 -16.01 -6.24
CA ALA A 79 -11.49 -17.38 -6.57
C ALA A 79 -11.40 -18.31 -5.34
N VAL A 80 -10.30 -18.23 -4.59
CA VAL A 80 -10.14 -18.99 -3.34
C VAL A 80 -11.23 -18.64 -2.33
N LEU A 81 -11.51 -17.34 -2.13
CA LEU A 81 -12.56 -16.89 -1.20
C LEU A 81 -13.96 -17.33 -1.62
N ALA A 82 -14.22 -17.44 -2.93
CA ALA A 82 -15.48 -17.99 -3.45
C ALA A 82 -15.60 -19.49 -3.16
N VAL A 83 -14.55 -20.28 -3.42
CA VAL A 83 -14.51 -21.72 -3.15
C VAL A 83 -14.72 -22.01 -1.65
N VAL A 84 -14.04 -21.28 -0.77
CA VAL A 84 -14.20 -21.43 0.69
C VAL A 84 -15.45 -20.72 1.24
N LYS A 85 -16.35 -20.24 0.37
CA LYS A 85 -17.61 -19.57 0.70
C LYS A 85 -17.46 -18.34 1.63
N ARG A 86 -16.34 -17.65 1.54
CA ARG A 86 -16.04 -16.42 2.30
C ARG A 86 -16.32 -15.15 1.49
N TRP A 87 -17.45 -15.12 0.79
CA TRP A 87 -17.82 -14.05 -0.15
C TRP A 87 -17.78 -12.64 0.44
N LYS A 88 -18.12 -12.46 1.73
CA LYS A 88 -18.05 -11.15 2.42
C LYS A 88 -16.62 -10.60 2.44
N ILE A 89 -15.62 -11.46 2.62
CA ILE A 89 -14.22 -11.06 2.57
C ILE A 89 -13.84 -10.75 1.14
N GLY A 90 -14.30 -11.54 0.17
CA GLY A 90 -14.09 -11.29 -1.26
C GLY A 90 -14.62 -9.92 -1.69
N VAL A 91 -15.84 -9.56 -1.28
CA VAL A 91 -16.39 -8.21 -1.53
C VAL A 91 -15.51 -7.13 -0.92
N ALA A 92 -15.05 -7.31 0.33
CA ALA A 92 -14.17 -6.34 0.97
C ALA A 92 -12.83 -6.16 0.24
N VAL A 93 -12.24 -7.25 -0.28
CA VAL A 93 -11.02 -7.20 -1.12
C VAL A 93 -11.30 -6.43 -2.42
N ALA A 94 -12.40 -6.74 -3.10
CA ALA A 94 -12.78 -6.09 -4.36
C ALA A 94 -13.05 -4.59 -4.15
N VAL A 95 -13.77 -4.22 -3.11
CA VAL A 95 -14.06 -2.81 -2.77
C VAL A 95 -12.77 -2.06 -2.40
N ASN A 96 -11.86 -2.69 -1.63
CA ASN A 96 -10.58 -2.10 -1.31
C ASN A 96 -9.77 -1.79 -2.58
N LEU A 97 -9.66 -2.77 -3.49
CA LEU A 97 -8.87 -2.61 -4.73
C LEU A 97 -9.51 -1.58 -5.67
N ALA A 98 -10.81 -1.65 -5.88
CA ALA A 98 -11.53 -0.68 -6.72
C ALA A 98 -11.45 0.73 -6.12
N GLY A 99 -11.64 0.86 -4.81
CA GLY A 99 -11.60 2.14 -4.10
C GLY A 99 -10.24 2.82 -4.21
N ILE A 100 -9.14 2.07 -4.02
CA ILE A 100 -7.80 2.65 -4.12
C ILE A 100 -7.44 3.05 -5.56
N TYR A 101 -7.89 2.25 -6.55
CA TYR A 101 -7.69 2.59 -7.96
C TYR A 101 -8.42 3.89 -8.32
N VAL A 102 -9.70 3.99 -7.99
CA VAL A 102 -10.51 5.19 -8.24
C VAL A 102 -9.92 6.41 -7.51
N LEU A 103 -9.53 6.24 -6.24
CA LEU A 103 -8.91 7.32 -5.47
C LEU A 103 -7.59 7.79 -6.09
N ASN A 104 -6.74 6.86 -6.56
CA ASN A 104 -5.50 7.18 -7.25
C ASN A 104 -5.76 8.02 -8.50
N GLU A 105 -6.71 7.62 -9.34
CA GLU A 105 -7.04 8.35 -10.57
C GLU A 105 -7.66 9.73 -10.27
N ILE A 106 -8.53 9.83 -9.28
CA ILE A 106 -9.10 11.13 -8.85
C ILE A 106 -7.97 12.09 -8.43
N ILE A 107 -7.07 11.65 -7.55
CA ILE A 107 -5.98 12.51 -7.06
C ILE A 107 -5.04 12.87 -8.21
N LYS A 108 -4.70 11.96 -9.10
CA LYS A 108 -3.90 12.25 -10.31
C LYS A 108 -4.50 13.35 -11.17
N HIS A 109 -5.80 13.28 -11.40
CA HIS A 109 -6.50 14.28 -12.22
C HIS A 109 -6.68 15.63 -11.51
N ILE A 110 -6.69 15.67 -10.19
CA ILE A 110 -6.69 16.90 -9.40
C ILE A 110 -5.31 17.55 -9.41
N VAL A 111 -4.27 16.76 -9.06
CA VAL A 111 -2.91 17.28 -8.86
C VAL A 111 -2.19 17.55 -10.17
N ARG A 112 -2.40 16.72 -11.19
CA ARG A 112 -1.83 16.82 -12.55
C ARG A 112 -0.31 17.05 -12.56
N ARG A 113 0.41 16.45 -11.63
CA ARG A 113 1.86 16.62 -11.55
C ARG A 113 2.54 16.00 -12.78
N PRO A 114 3.33 16.78 -13.54
CA PRO A 114 4.13 16.22 -14.63
C PRO A 114 5.18 15.26 -14.07
N ARG A 115 5.68 14.35 -14.91
CA ARG A 115 6.83 13.52 -14.53
C ARG A 115 8.10 14.34 -14.63
N PRO A 116 9.01 14.21 -13.64
CA PRO A 116 10.35 14.80 -13.74
C PRO A 116 11.09 14.23 -14.96
N ASP A 117 11.86 15.06 -15.62
CA ASP A 117 12.58 14.71 -16.85
C ASP A 117 13.93 14.02 -16.53
N PHE A 118 13.84 12.82 -15.91
CA PHE A 118 14.98 11.98 -15.61
C PHE A 118 15.04 10.78 -16.57
N PRO A 119 16.23 10.17 -16.78
CA PRO A 119 16.31 8.89 -17.49
C PRO A 119 15.46 7.81 -16.79
N HIS A 120 14.47 7.30 -17.48
CA HIS A 120 13.55 6.29 -16.93
C HIS A 120 13.97 4.88 -17.35
N LEU A 121 14.07 3.97 -16.40
CA LEU A 121 14.32 2.54 -16.67
C LEU A 121 13.07 1.80 -17.17
N VAL A 122 11.88 2.34 -16.84
CA VAL A 122 10.59 1.82 -17.26
C VAL A 122 9.75 3.02 -17.71
N PHE A 123 9.15 2.89 -18.88
CA PHE A 123 8.27 3.94 -19.41
C PHE A 123 6.88 3.82 -18.77
N GLU A 124 6.48 4.85 -18.05
CA GLU A 124 5.17 4.96 -17.43
C GLU A 124 4.43 6.17 -17.98
N GLN A 125 3.18 6.00 -18.37
CA GLN A 125 2.35 7.07 -18.91
C GLN A 125 1.57 7.81 -17.81
N GLY A 126 1.14 9.05 -18.13
CA GLY A 126 0.26 9.86 -17.28
C GLY A 126 0.98 10.60 -16.15
N TYR A 127 0.20 11.10 -15.21
CA TYR A 127 0.69 11.94 -14.10
C TYR A 127 1.56 11.17 -13.11
N SER A 128 2.55 11.87 -12.52
CA SER A 128 3.54 11.27 -11.63
C SER A 128 3.08 11.12 -10.17
N PHE A 129 2.07 11.84 -9.75
CA PHE A 129 1.60 11.84 -8.36
C PHE A 129 0.08 11.67 -8.27
N PRO A 130 -0.39 10.85 -7.36
CA PRO A 130 0.38 9.93 -6.51
C PRO A 130 0.87 8.70 -7.27
N SER A 131 1.87 7.98 -6.67
CA SER A 131 2.37 6.75 -7.27
C SER A 131 1.32 5.65 -7.19
N GLY A 132 0.86 5.16 -8.35
CA GLY A 132 -0.08 4.04 -8.42
C GLY A 132 0.49 2.76 -7.79
N HIS A 133 1.76 2.44 -8.07
CA HIS A 133 2.45 1.30 -7.48
C HIS A 133 2.46 1.37 -5.94
N ALA A 134 2.82 2.52 -5.37
CA ALA A 134 2.86 2.69 -3.92
C ALA A 134 1.48 2.60 -3.28
N MET A 135 0.48 3.29 -3.84
CA MET A 135 -0.89 3.29 -3.30
C MET A 135 -1.53 1.90 -3.36
N VAL A 136 -1.46 1.25 -4.53
CA VAL A 136 -2.05 -0.08 -4.73
C VAL A 136 -1.37 -1.13 -3.87
N SER A 137 -0.03 -1.14 -3.83
CA SER A 137 0.72 -2.10 -2.99
C SER A 137 0.38 -1.94 -1.52
N THR A 138 0.41 -0.73 -1.01
CA THR A 138 0.12 -0.46 0.42
C THR A 138 -1.30 -0.86 0.78
N ALA A 139 -2.29 -0.47 -0.04
CA ALA A 139 -3.69 -0.76 0.25
C ALA A 139 -4.01 -2.25 0.07
N PHE A 140 -3.57 -2.87 -1.01
CA PHE A 140 -3.91 -4.25 -1.35
C PHE A 140 -3.16 -5.25 -0.46
N TYR A 141 -1.83 -5.20 -0.45
CA TYR A 141 -1.04 -6.13 0.36
C TYR A 141 -1.19 -5.86 1.86
N GLY A 142 -1.30 -4.58 2.25
CA GLY A 142 -1.60 -4.22 3.65
C GLY A 142 -2.94 -4.77 4.12
N PHE A 143 -3.96 -4.75 3.25
CA PHE A 143 -5.25 -5.34 3.56
C PHE A 143 -5.19 -6.87 3.67
N ILE A 144 -4.45 -7.55 2.79
CA ILE A 144 -4.22 -8.99 2.88
C ILE A 144 -3.52 -9.35 4.20
N VAL A 145 -2.46 -8.63 4.56
CA VAL A 145 -1.75 -8.85 5.84
C VAL A 145 -2.70 -8.64 7.03
N TYR A 146 -3.53 -7.61 6.99
CA TYR A 146 -4.56 -7.38 8.02
C TYR A 146 -5.55 -8.54 8.13
N LEU A 147 -6.02 -9.09 7.01
CA LEU A 147 -6.92 -10.23 7.00
C LEU A 147 -6.27 -11.49 7.58
N LEU A 148 -5.02 -11.77 7.23
CA LEU A 148 -4.24 -12.89 7.77
C LEU A 148 -4.03 -12.74 9.29
N TYR A 149 -3.64 -11.55 9.73
CA TYR A 149 -3.49 -11.24 11.17
C TYR A 149 -4.80 -11.47 11.92
N ARG A 150 -5.92 -10.95 11.41
CA ARG A 150 -7.24 -11.11 12.02
C ARG A 150 -7.68 -12.58 12.06
N TYR A 151 -7.34 -13.37 11.04
CA TYR A 151 -7.63 -14.79 11.00
C TYR A 151 -6.84 -15.56 12.05
N ASN A 152 -5.53 -15.32 12.16
CA ASN A 152 -4.68 -15.95 13.17
C ASN A 152 -5.14 -15.67 14.60
N ARG A 153 -5.49 -14.40 14.89
CA ARG A 153 -6.01 -14.02 16.22
C ARG A 153 -7.30 -14.75 16.58
N ARG A 154 -8.15 -15.04 15.61
CA ARG A 154 -9.36 -15.84 15.85
C ARG A 154 -9.03 -17.30 16.13
N LEU A 155 -8.09 -17.89 15.41
CA LEU A 155 -7.63 -19.26 15.68
C LEU A 155 -7.07 -19.39 17.09
N GLU A 156 -6.18 -18.48 17.50
CA GLU A 156 -5.62 -18.48 18.85
C GLU A 156 -6.68 -18.34 19.95
N SER A 157 -7.72 -17.55 19.74
CA SER A 157 -8.82 -17.42 20.72
C SER A 157 -9.62 -18.72 20.80
N THR A 158 -9.95 -19.32 19.66
CA THR A 158 -10.69 -20.58 19.60
C THR A 158 -9.92 -21.73 20.27
N VAL A 159 -8.62 -21.84 20.00
CA VAL A 159 -7.76 -22.87 20.64
C VAL A 159 -7.70 -22.68 22.15
N ARG A 160 -7.57 -21.46 22.64
CA ARG A 160 -7.58 -21.16 24.07
C ARG A 160 -8.92 -21.50 24.74
N ASP A 161 -10.04 -21.23 24.07
CA ASP A 161 -11.38 -21.50 24.61
C ASP A 161 -11.62 -23.04 24.67
N ILE A 162 -11.18 -23.79 23.67
CA ILE A 162 -11.22 -25.27 23.67
C ILE A 162 -10.34 -25.82 24.80
N GLY A 163 -9.12 -25.33 24.99
CA GLY A 163 -8.24 -25.74 26.08
C GLY A 163 -8.89 -25.57 27.46
N ARG A 164 -9.53 -24.42 27.70
CA ARG A 164 -10.26 -24.18 28.97
C ARG A 164 -11.43 -25.13 29.22
N LEU A 165 -12.09 -25.63 28.16
CA LEU A 165 -13.18 -26.59 28.28
C LEU A 165 -12.70 -28.03 28.59
N ILE A 166 -11.46 -28.35 28.21
CA ILE A 166 -10.85 -29.68 28.46
C ILE A 166 -10.30 -29.75 29.90
N ASP A 167 -9.89 -28.59 30.46
CA ASP A 167 -9.31 -28.51 31.80
C ASP A 167 -10.37 -28.43 32.92
N GLN A 168 -11.69 -28.49 32.61
CA GLN A 168 -12.82 -28.55 33.53
C GLN A 168 -13.37 -29.96 33.69
#